data_6e9af92fa09c3e4132ac6a72d9245187
#
_entry.id   6e9af92fa09c3e4132ac6a72d9245187
#
_cell.length_a   1.000
_cell.length_b   1.000
_cell.length_c   1.000
_cell.angle_alpha   90.00
_cell.angle_beta   90.00
_cell.angle_gamma   90.00
#
_symmetry.space_group_name_H-M   'P 1'
#
loop_
_entity.id
_entity.type
_entity.pdbx_description
1 polymer ?
#
loop_
_entity_poly.entity_id
_entity_poly.type
_entity_poly.pdbx_seq_one_letter_code
_entity_poly.pdbx_strand_id
1 'polypeptide(L)'
;ATPMGPNSHHLVTCASTNAWTHLRVNMFPDGGIARLRVYGRPVGNAATRSSTDQLIDLIAMENGGRAVSWNDASFGSSVSALLLPGRGMNMGDGWETRRRREPGNDWCVIELGVPGTVEKIEVDTAYFKGNFPDRCSVQAAFVNGGTDRSITTESMFWQTLLPEQNLQMDAIHTFTDQLAQLGPITHVRFNIFPDGGVSRLRLWGKARA
;
A
#
# COMPACT_ATOMS: atom_id res chain seq x y z
N ALA A 1 -7.36 13.56 30.38
CA ALA A 1 -5.90 13.55 30.39
C ALA A 1 -5.41 12.23 30.96
N THR A 2 -4.35 11.65 30.38
CA THR A 2 -3.74 10.41 30.84
C THR A 2 -2.31 10.70 31.27
N PRO A 3 -1.90 10.35 32.52
CA PRO A 3 -0.51 10.50 32.96
C PRO A 3 0.42 9.67 32.07
N MET A 4 1.57 10.22 31.73
CA MET A 4 2.55 9.56 30.89
C MET A 4 3.91 9.48 31.61
N GLY A 5 4.54 8.31 31.57
CA GLY A 5 5.87 8.10 32.13
C GLY A 5 6.97 8.27 31.08
N PRO A 6 8.22 8.50 31.52
CA PRO A 6 9.35 8.60 30.61
C PRO A 6 9.68 7.22 30.00
N ASN A 7 10.20 7.23 28.78
CA ASN A 7 10.70 6.04 28.07
C ASN A 7 9.75 4.82 28.10
N SER A 8 8.46 5.06 27.90
CA SER A 8 7.43 4.03 28.05
C SER A 8 6.38 4.07 26.93
N HIS A 9 5.72 2.94 26.72
CA HIS A 9 4.56 2.81 25.86
C HIS A 9 3.28 2.97 26.67
N HIS A 10 2.38 3.81 26.19
CA HIS A 10 1.06 4.00 26.77
C HIS A 10 0.00 3.55 25.77
N LEU A 11 -0.74 2.53 26.13
CA LEU A 11 -1.86 2.00 25.36
C LEU A 11 -3.15 2.57 25.96
N VAL A 12 -3.88 3.33 25.16
CA VAL A 12 -5.11 3.99 25.59
C VAL A 12 -6.25 3.50 24.72
N THR A 13 -7.29 2.93 25.34
CA THR A 13 -8.50 2.52 24.63
C THR A 13 -9.32 3.75 24.23
N CYS A 14 -9.69 3.84 22.96
CA CYS A 14 -10.60 4.86 22.46
C CYS A 14 -12.02 4.31 22.43
N ALA A 15 -12.92 4.91 23.20
CA ALA A 15 -14.32 4.50 23.25
C ALA A 15 -15.21 5.15 22.18
N SER A 16 -14.65 6.03 21.32
CA SER A 16 -15.42 6.70 20.28
C SER A 16 -15.79 5.72 19.15
N THR A 17 -17.06 5.72 18.79
CA THR A 17 -17.60 4.97 17.64
C THR A 17 -17.73 5.83 16.38
N ASN A 18 -17.41 7.13 16.48
CA ASN A 18 -17.51 8.06 15.37
C ASN A 18 -16.33 7.90 14.41
N ALA A 19 -16.56 8.12 13.11
CA ALA A 19 -15.51 8.29 12.14
C ALA A 19 -14.88 9.68 12.24
N TRP A 20 -13.57 9.76 12.32
CA TRP A 20 -12.81 10.99 12.43
C TRP A 20 -11.83 11.13 11.26
N THR A 21 -11.67 12.33 10.76
CA THR A 21 -10.70 12.64 9.71
C THR A 21 -9.40 13.23 10.27
N HIS A 22 -9.46 13.85 11.45
CA HIS A 22 -8.32 14.52 12.07
C HIS A 22 -8.29 14.24 13.57
N LEU A 23 -7.09 14.20 14.12
CA LEU A 23 -6.82 14.07 15.55
C LEU A 23 -5.90 15.19 16.01
N ARG A 24 -6.12 15.68 17.22
CA ARG A 24 -5.22 16.62 17.89
C ARG A 24 -4.74 16.03 19.19
N VAL A 25 -3.42 15.94 19.35
CA VAL A 25 -2.80 15.57 20.63
C VAL A 25 -2.53 16.84 21.42
N ASN A 26 -3.01 16.86 22.65
CA ASN A 26 -2.70 17.92 23.59
C ASN A 26 -1.73 17.38 24.64
N MET A 27 -0.62 18.07 24.86
CA MET A 27 0.38 17.74 25.87
C MET A 27 0.26 18.73 27.05
N PHE A 28 0.44 18.26 28.27
CA PHE A 28 0.29 19.07 29.47
C PHE A 28 1.44 18.81 30.43
N PRO A 29 2.24 19.85 30.85
CA PRO A 29 2.25 21.21 30.26
C PRO A 29 2.93 21.22 28.90
N ASP A 30 3.99 20.45 28.71
CA ASP A 30 4.82 20.29 27.52
C ASP A 30 5.60 18.97 27.59
N GLY A 31 6.47 18.71 26.59
CA GLY A 31 7.33 17.53 26.57
C GLY A 31 7.53 16.93 25.19
N GLY A 32 8.17 15.77 25.14
CA GLY A 32 8.48 15.04 23.93
C GLY A 32 7.69 13.73 23.81
N ILE A 33 7.08 13.50 22.65
CA ILE A 33 6.46 12.23 22.28
C ILE A 33 7.19 11.69 21.04
N ALA A 34 7.82 10.53 21.19
CA ALA A 34 8.56 9.91 20.10
C ALA A 34 7.63 9.44 18.96
N ARG A 35 6.49 8.87 19.28
CA ARG A 35 5.53 8.34 18.29
C ARG A 35 4.11 8.37 18.84
N LEU A 36 3.15 8.71 17.96
CA LEU A 36 1.73 8.44 18.14
C LEU A 36 1.31 7.39 17.11
N ARG A 37 0.57 6.38 17.54
CA ARG A 37 -0.09 5.44 16.67
C ARG A 37 -1.57 5.38 17.00
N VAL A 38 -2.40 5.44 15.96
CA VAL A 38 -3.86 5.36 16.10
C VAL A 38 -4.32 4.14 15.31
N TYR A 39 -4.95 3.21 16.01
CA TYR A 39 -5.45 1.98 15.43
C TYR A 39 -6.96 2.09 15.26
N GLY A 40 -7.47 1.73 14.11
CA GLY A 40 -8.89 1.76 13.78
C GLY A 40 -9.16 1.12 12.43
N ARG A 41 -10.43 1.07 12.05
CA ARG A 41 -10.81 0.66 10.70
C ARG A 41 -11.05 1.91 9.86
N PRO A 42 -10.40 2.04 8.70
CA PRO A 42 -10.71 3.13 7.79
C PRO A 42 -12.17 3.04 7.34
N VAL A 43 -12.84 4.17 7.33
CA VAL A 43 -14.18 4.30 6.74
C VAL A 43 -13.98 5.05 5.44
N GLY A 44 -13.98 4.32 4.32
CA GLY A 44 -13.86 4.91 3.00
C GLY A 44 -15.01 5.89 2.71
N ASN A 45 -14.75 6.86 1.86
CA ASN A 45 -15.76 7.83 1.48
C ASN A 45 -16.96 7.12 0.82
N ALA A 46 -18.13 7.17 1.46
CA ALA A 46 -19.35 6.54 0.96
C ALA A 46 -19.75 7.05 -0.44
N ALA A 47 -19.42 8.31 -0.76
CA ALA A 47 -19.64 8.86 -2.08
C ALA A 47 -18.80 8.18 -3.18
N THR A 48 -17.58 7.74 -2.83
CA THR A 48 -16.69 7.01 -3.76
C THR A 48 -17.19 5.59 -4.04
N ARG A 49 -17.97 5.01 -3.13
CA ARG A 49 -18.56 3.67 -3.26
C ARG A 49 -19.89 3.64 -4.03
N SER A 50 -20.56 4.78 -4.14
CA SER A 50 -21.91 4.86 -4.74
C SER A 50 -21.91 5.07 -6.26
N SER A 51 -20.80 5.46 -6.86
CA SER A 51 -20.70 5.68 -8.31
C SER A 51 -20.08 4.46 -8.99
N THR A 52 -20.88 3.65 -9.65
CA THR A 52 -20.45 2.45 -10.38
C THR A 52 -19.58 2.77 -11.59
N ASP A 53 -19.55 4.01 -12.07
CA ASP A 53 -18.84 4.41 -13.29
C ASP A 53 -17.51 5.15 -13.04
N GLN A 54 -17.25 5.59 -11.81
CA GLN A 54 -16.02 6.30 -11.50
C GLN A 54 -14.91 5.33 -11.10
N LEU A 55 -13.74 5.45 -11.74
CA LEU A 55 -12.53 4.75 -11.30
C LEU A 55 -12.03 5.35 -9.98
N ILE A 56 -11.80 4.48 -9.01
CA ILE A 56 -11.19 4.83 -7.72
C ILE A 56 -9.88 4.08 -7.55
N ASP A 57 -8.97 4.59 -6.77
CA ASP A 57 -7.77 3.86 -6.38
C ASP A 57 -8.13 2.83 -5.29
N LEU A 58 -8.23 1.56 -5.70
CA LEU A 58 -8.70 0.46 -4.87
C LEU A 58 -7.76 0.13 -3.71
N ILE A 59 -6.47 0.50 -3.81
CA ILE A 59 -5.46 0.26 -2.77
C ILE A 59 -5.12 1.50 -1.95
N ALA A 60 -5.70 2.66 -2.27
CA ALA A 60 -5.39 3.87 -1.52
C ALA A 60 -5.64 3.67 -0.01
N MET A 61 -4.69 4.13 0.81
CA MET A 61 -4.80 4.03 2.27
C MET A 61 -6.05 4.77 2.78
N GLU A 62 -6.42 5.87 2.16
CA GLU A 62 -7.63 6.64 2.47
C GLU A 62 -8.93 5.87 2.17
N ASN A 63 -8.87 4.86 1.29
CA ASN A 63 -9.96 3.93 1.01
C ASN A 63 -9.91 2.66 1.85
N GLY A 64 -8.88 2.50 2.69
CA GLY A 64 -8.68 1.35 3.58
C GLY A 64 -7.65 0.33 3.10
N GLY A 65 -6.94 0.60 2.01
CA GLY A 65 -5.84 -0.24 1.55
C GLY A 65 -4.74 -0.37 2.60
N ARG A 66 -4.16 -1.55 2.73
CA ARG A 66 -3.07 -1.82 3.67
C ARG A 66 -2.01 -2.77 3.13
N ALA A 67 -0.77 -2.54 3.52
CA ALA A 67 0.28 -3.51 3.32
C ALA A 67 0.08 -4.70 4.28
N VAL A 68 0.05 -5.92 3.73
CA VAL A 68 -0.13 -7.17 4.48
C VAL A 68 1.22 -7.75 4.87
N SER A 69 2.12 -7.89 3.90
CA SER A 69 3.46 -8.45 4.09
C SER A 69 4.41 -8.05 2.98
N TRP A 70 5.69 -8.22 3.22
CA TRP A 70 6.77 -7.94 2.26
C TRP A 70 8.02 -8.71 2.66
N ASN A 71 8.93 -8.95 1.72
CA ASN A 71 10.17 -9.63 2.02
C ASN A 71 11.31 -8.69 2.42
N ASP A 72 11.31 -7.44 1.94
CA ASP A 72 12.30 -6.43 2.34
C ASP A 72 11.70 -5.01 2.35
N ALA A 73 12.16 -4.19 3.28
CA ALA A 73 11.97 -2.75 3.31
C ALA A 73 13.14 -2.14 4.09
N SER A 74 13.99 -1.42 3.39
CA SER A 74 15.25 -0.91 3.90
C SER A 74 15.28 0.62 3.97
N PHE A 75 16.35 1.19 4.49
CA PHE A 75 16.60 2.63 4.54
C PHE A 75 15.51 3.46 5.25
N GLY A 76 14.77 2.84 6.19
CA GLY A 76 13.67 3.50 6.89
C GLY A 76 12.38 3.64 6.06
N SER A 77 12.35 3.09 4.85
CA SER A 77 11.19 3.10 3.98
C SER A 77 10.05 2.21 4.50
N SER A 78 8.87 2.39 3.97
CA SER A 78 7.69 1.61 4.33
C SER A 78 6.90 1.22 3.09
N VAL A 79 6.49 -0.03 3.00
CA VAL A 79 5.56 -0.49 1.94
C VAL A 79 4.26 0.32 1.95
N SER A 80 3.82 0.76 3.13
CA SER A 80 2.62 1.61 3.23
C SER A 80 2.75 2.95 2.50
N ALA A 81 3.97 3.42 2.23
CA ALA A 81 4.19 4.63 1.43
C ALA A 81 3.67 4.49 0.00
N LEU A 82 3.66 3.27 -0.56
CA LEU A 82 3.07 3.02 -1.88
C LEU A 82 1.61 3.45 -1.98
N LEU A 83 0.88 3.41 -0.87
CA LEU A 83 -0.57 3.59 -0.78
C LEU A 83 -0.97 5.03 -0.39
N LEU A 84 0.00 5.90 -0.07
CA LEU A 84 -0.26 7.27 0.33
C LEU A 84 -0.80 8.09 -0.85
N PRO A 85 -1.67 9.08 -0.59
CA PRO A 85 -2.20 9.95 -1.64
C PRO A 85 -1.10 10.84 -2.25
N GLY A 86 -1.36 11.30 -3.46
CA GLY A 86 -0.44 12.19 -4.17
C GLY A 86 0.86 11.52 -4.61
N ARG A 87 1.78 12.32 -5.10
CA ARG A 87 3.11 11.91 -5.51
C ARG A 87 4.08 12.01 -4.32
N GLY A 88 5.09 11.15 -4.25
CA GLY A 88 6.13 11.23 -3.24
C GLY A 88 6.90 12.56 -3.27
N MET A 89 7.48 12.96 -2.14
CA MET A 89 8.25 14.21 -2.02
C MET A 89 9.75 14.00 -2.20
N ASN A 90 10.24 12.79 -1.94
CA ASN A 90 11.65 12.37 -2.06
C ASN A 90 11.73 10.83 -2.00
N MET A 91 12.93 10.26 -2.12
CA MET A 91 13.14 8.79 -2.03
C MET A 91 12.67 8.19 -0.69
N GLY A 92 12.85 8.89 0.42
CA GLY A 92 12.41 8.42 1.75
C GLY A 92 10.89 8.33 1.90
N ASP A 93 10.13 8.92 0.97
CA ASP A 93 8.68 8.86 0.89
C ASP A 93 8.23 7.81 -0.16
N GLY A 94 8.83 6.63 -0.11
CA GLY A 94 8.54 5.50 -0.97
C GLY A 94 8.87 4.17 -0.28
N TRP A 95 8.72 3.08 -0.99
CA TRP A 95 9.20 1.76 -0.61
C TRP A 95 10.51 1.48 -1.33
N GLU A 96 11.58 1.25 -0.57
CA GLU A 96 12.90 0.92 -1.10
C GLU A 96 13.42 -0.35 -0.44
N THR A 97 13.97 -1.26 -1.25
CA THR A 97 14.58 -2.49 -0.80
C THR A 97 16.11 -2.40 -0.92
N ARG A 98 16.82 -3.20 -0.15
CA ARG A 98 18.26 -3.32 -0.26
C ARG A 98 18.64 -3.95 -1.61
N ARG A 99 19.85 -3.67 -2.06
CA ARG A 99 20.38 -4.32 -3.24
C ARG A 99 20.47 -5.85 -3.04
N ARG A 100 19.74 -6.58 -3.86
CA ARG A 100 19.72 -8.05 -3.85
C ARG A 100 20.98 -8.59 -4.54
N ARG A 101 21.67 -9.51 -3.86
CA ARG A 101 22.85 -10.20 -4.40
C ARG A 101 22.63 -11.71 -4.53
N GLU A 102 21.45 -12.18 -4.30
CA GLU A 102 20.97 -13.56 -4.39
C GLU A 102 19.86 -13.66 -5.43
N PRO A 103 19.64 -14.84 -6.04
CA PRO A 103 18.53 -15.04 -6.97
C PRO A 103 17.17 -14.73 -6.34
N GLY A 104 16.23 -14.25 -7.16
CA GLY A 104 14.88 -13.92 -6.74
C GLY A 104 14.53 -12.47 -7.00
N ASN A 105 13.47 -12.01 -6.39
CA ASN A 105 12.95 -10.66 -6.52
C ASN A 105 12.37 -10.16 -5.18
N ASP A 106 12.15 -8.88 -5.08
CA ASP A 106 11.45 -8.30 -3.95
C ASP A 106 9.95 -8.15 -4.24
N TRP A 107 9.15 -8.21 -3.19
CA TRP A 107 7.71 -8.21 -3.32
C TRP A 107 7.01 -7.68 -2.06
N CYS A 108 5.80 -7.23 -2.25
CA CYS A 108 4.86 -6.96 -1.16
C CYS A 108 3.46 -7.45 -1.50
N VAL A 109 2.69 -7.77 -0.46
CA VAL A 109 1.28 -8.14 -0.54
C VAL A 109 0.45 -7.00 0.02
N ILE A 110 -0.56 -6.58 -0.71
CA ILE A 110 -1.44 -5.46 -0.37
C ILE A 110 -2.88 -5.94 -0.40
N GLU A 111 -3.62 -5.64 0.66
CA GLU A 111 -5.07 -5.78 0.71
C GLU A 111 -5.71 -4.51 0.16
N LEU A 112 -6.68 -4.67 -0.72
CA LEU A 112 -7.47 -3.57 -1.25
C LEU A 112 -8.39 -3.03 -0.14
N GLY A 113 -8.51 -1.71 -0.06
CA GLY A 113 -9.49 -1.07 0.80
C GLY A 113 -10.92 -1.25 0.30
N VAL A 114 -11.06 -1.41 -1.01
CA VAL A 114 -12.34 -1.66 -1.69
C VAL A 114 -12.15 -2.80 -2.68
N PRO A 115 -12.83 -3.95 -2.49
CA PRO A 115 -12.84 -5.00 -3.49
C PRO A 115 -13.38 -4.49 -4.83
N GLY A 116 -12.73 -4.87 -5.94
CA GLY A 116 -13.14 -4.35 -7.23
C GLY A 116 -12.37 -4.92 -8.40
N THR A 117 -12.75 -4.51 -9.60
CA THR A 117 -12.08 -4.88 -10.85
C THR A 117 -11.12 -3.78 -11.27
N VAL A 118 -9.86 -4.13 -11.46
CA VAL A 118 -8.80 -3.17 -11.84
C VAL A 118 -8.86 -2.93 -13.35
N GLU A 119 -8.84 -1.67 -13.74
CA GLU A 119 -8.85 -1.23 -15.14
C GLU A 119 -7.55 -0.50 -15.54
N LYS A 120 -6.80 0.02 -14.56
CA LYS A 120 -5.52 0.71 -14.80
C LYS A 120 -4.60 0.53 -13.61
N ILE A 121 -3.32 0.27 -13.87
CA ILE A 121 -2.26 0.28 -12.85
C ILE A 121 -1.29 1.41 -13.16
N GLU A 122 -0.89 2.17 -12.14
CA GLU A 122 0.19 3.14 -12.21
C GLU A 122 1.30 2.76 -11.23
N VAL A 123 2.53 2.71 -11.72
CA VAL A 123 3.75 2.51 -10.94
C VAL A 123 4.61 3.75 -11.07
N ASP A 124 4.83 4.48 -9.99
CA ASP A 124 5.63 5.70 -9.96
C ASP A 124 6.99 5.42 -9.32
N THR A 125 8.05 5.58 -10.09
CA THR A 125 9.46 5.48 -9.65
C THR A 125 10.06 6.85 -9.33
N ALA A 126 9.23 7.86 -9.00
CA ALA A 126 9.68 9.22 -8.70
C ALA A 126 10.85 9.22 -7.70
N TYR A 127 11.88 9.99 -8.01
CA TYR A 127 13.13 10.16 -7.27
C TYR A 127 14.08 8.95 -7.26
N PHE A 128 13.66 7.77 -7.70
CA PHE A 128 14.52 6.59 -7.83
C PHE A 128 15.22 6.63 -9.19
N LYS A 129 16.40 7.27 -9.25
CA LYS A 129 17.15 7.52 -10.49
C LYS A 129 18.21 6.48 -10.80
N GLY A 130 18.80 5.87 -9.77
CA GLY A 130 19.83 4.84 -9.92
C GLY A 130 19.49 3.49 -9.28
N ASN A 131 18.43 3.45 -8.51
CA ASN A 131 17.97 2.35 -7.69
C ASN A 131 16.48 2.03 -7.91
N PHE A 132 15.95 2.32 -9.09
CA PHE A 132 14.63 1.87 -9.52
C PHE A 132 14.68 0.40 -9.96
N PRO A 133 13.58 -0.36 -9.84
CA PRO A 133 13.51 -1.74 -10.34
C PRO A 133 13.59 -1.78 -11.88
N ASP A 134 14.27 -2.80 -12.42
CA ASP A 134 14.30 -3.03 -13.87
C ASP A 134 12.90 -3.33 -14.43
N ARG A 135 12.12 -4.13 -13.67
CA ARG A 135 10.77 -4.56 -14.07
C ARG A 135 9.87 -4.69 -12.85
N CYS A 136 8.57 -4.75 -13.12
CA CYS A 136 7.57 -5.12 -12.13
C CYS A 136 6.53 -6.09 -12.71
N SER A 137 5.80 -6.78 -11.84
CA SER A 137 4.59 -7.54 -12.18
C SER A 137 3.59 -7.50 -11.03
N VAL A 138 2.32 -7.82 -11.32
CA VAL A 138 1.27 -7.90 -10.31
C VAL A 138 0.51 -9.21 -10.45
N GLN A 139 0.41 -9.94 -9.35
CA GLN A 139 -0.50 -11.07 -9.19
C GLN A 139 -1.68 -10.65 -8.32
N ALA A 140 -2.84 -11.26 -8.50
CA ALA A 140 -4.05 -10.88 -7.78
C ALA A 140 -4.94 -12.09 -7.48
N ALA A 141 -5.77 -11.94 -6.44
CA ALA A 141 -6.79 -12.90 -6.09
C ALA A 141 -7.99 -12.26 -5.37
N PHE A 142 -9.12 -12.96 -5.41
CA PHE A 142 -10.23 -12.71 -4.51
C PHE A 142 -10.12 -13.66 -3.32
N VAL A 143 -9.71 -13.13 -2.17
CA VAL A 143 -9.48 -13.91 -0.94
C VAL A 143 -10.68 -13.73 0.00
N ASN A 144 -11.29 -14.84 0.41
CA ASN A 144 -12.37 -14.88 1.38
C ASN A 144 -11.86 -15.28 2.76
N GLY A 145 -11.31 -14.32 3.49
CA GLY A 145 -10.77 -14.56 4.84
C GLY A 145 -9.38 -15.18 4.84
N GLY A 146 -8.86 -15.45 6.02
CA GLY A 146 -7.51 -15.94 6.23
C GLY A 146 -6.72 -15.07 7.19
N THR A 147 -5.52 -15.49 7.51
CA THR A 147 -4.54 -14.72 8.28
C THR A 147 -3.55 -14.07 7.33
N ASP A 148 -2.90 -12.98 7.74
CA ASP A 148 -1.84 -12.35 6.93
C ASP A 148 -0.77 -13.36 6.51
N ARG A 149 -0.48 -14.36 7.36
CA ARG A 149 0.48 -15.42 7.06
C ARG A 149 -0.01 -16.38 5.97
N SER A 150 -1.25 -16.86 6.02
CA SER A 150 -1.81 -17.74 4.98
C SER A 150 -1.93 -17.00 3.65
N ILE A 151 -2.44 -15.78 3.67
CA ILE A 151 -2.54 -14.89 2.51
C ILE A 151 -1.17 -14.69 1.83
N THR A 152 -0.14 -14.42 2.64
CA THR A 152 1.25 -14.28 2.15
C THR A 152 1.73 -15.53 1.44
N THR A 153 1.50 -16.70 2.04
CA THR A 153 1.93 -17.99 1.46
C THR A 153 1.18 -18.28 0.15
N GLU A 154 -0.12 -18.08 0.13
CA GLU A 154 -0.97 -18.31 -1.05
C GLU A 154 -0.66 -17.33 -2.19
N SER A 155 -0.18 -16.13 -1.86
CA SER A 155 0.08 -15.08 -2.85
C SER A 155 1.07 -15.48 -3.95
N MET A 156 1.93 -16.47 -3.70
CA MET A 156 2.86 -16.99 -4.70
C MET A 156 2.16 -17.70 -5.87
N PHE A 157 0.94 -18.16 -5.66
CA PHE A 157 0.17 -18.95 -6.63
C PHE A 157 -0.99 -18.17 -7.24
N TRP A 158 -1.14 -16.88 -6.92
CA TRP A 158 -2.19 -16.05 -7.47
C TRP A 158 -2.02 -15.82 -8.97
N GLN A 159 -3.11 -15.54 -9.65
CA GLN A 159 -3.12 -15.30 -11.08
C GLN A 159 -2.41 -14.00 -11.42
N THR A 160 -1.75 -13.98 -12.55
CA THR A 160 -1.10 -12.77 -13.06
C THR A 160 -2.14 -11.78 -13.53
N LEU A 161 -2.19 -10.60 -12.89
CA LEU A 161 -3.00 -9.46 -13.32
C LEU A 161 -2.24 -8.57 -14.30
N LEU A 162 -0.97 -8.28 -14.01
CA LEU A 162 -0.05 -7.56 -14.90
C LEU A 162 1.20 -8.42 -15.09
N PRO A 163 1.50 -8.91 -16.31
CA PRO A 163 2.75 -9.59 -16.60
C PRO A 163 3.94 -8.64 -16.41
N GLU A 164 5.16 -9.18 -16.47
CA GLU A 164 6.36 -8.37 -16.30
C GLU A 164 6.40 -7.21 -17.29
N GLN A 165 6.61 -6.00 -16.76
CA GLN A 165 6.71 -4.73 -17.50
C GLN A 165 8.00 -4.02 -17.11
N ASN A 166 8.73 -3.51 -18.08
CA ASN A 166 9.93 -2.72 -17.84
C ASN A 166 9.57 -1.39 -17.18
N LEU A 167 10.42 -0.97 -16.27
CA LEU A 167 10.33 0.32 -15.60
C LEU A 167 11.49 1.22 -16.04
N GLN A 168 11.33 2.51 -15.80
CA GLN A 168 12.33 3.54 -16.03
C GLN A 168 12.52 4.36 -14.76
N MET A 169 13.63 5.06 -14.65
CA MET A 169 13.91 5.94 -13.55
C MET A 169 12.97 7.14 -13.54
N ASP A 170 12.60 7.59 -12.34
CA ASP A 170 11.93 8.88 -12.10
C ASP A 170 10.71 9.13 -13.01
N ALA A 171 9.89 8.09 -13.24
CA ALA A 171 8.80 8.11 -14.21
C ALA A 171 7.51 7.48 -13.65
N ILE A 172 6.38 7.89 -14.21
CA ILE A 172 5.09 7.24 -13.99
C ILE A 172 4.84 6.29 -15.15
N HIS A 173 4.60 5.02 -14.83
CA HIS A 173 4.26 3.98 -15.80
C HIS A 173 2.78 3.67 -15.67
N THR A 174 2.06 3.66 -16.77
CA THR A 174 0.63 3.39 -16.81
C THR A 174 0.36 2.16 -17.67
N PHE A 175 -0.39 1.21 -17.12
CA PHE A 175 -0.74 -0.05 -17.76
C PHE A 175 -2.25 -0.23 -17.78
N THR A 176 -2.80 -0.47 -18.97
CA THR A 176 -4.23 -0.70 -19.23
C THR A 176 -4.43 -1.96 -20.06
N ASP A 177 -3.88 -1.98 -21.27
CA ASP A 177 -4.08 -3.05 -22.26
C ASP A 177 -3.34 -4.34 -21.90
N GLN A 178 -2.38 -4.26 -21.00
CA GLN A 178 -1.58 -5.39 -20.49
C GLN A 178 -2.29 -6.18 -19.40
N LEU A 179 -3.40 -5.66 -18.87
CA LEU A 179 -4.09 -6.25 -17.72
C LEU A 179 -4.92 -7.47 -18.11
N ALA A 180 -4.75 -8.55 -17.34
CA ALA A 180 -5.63 -9.71 -17.44
C ALA A 180 -7.02 -9.42 -16.83
N GLN A 181 -8.07 -9.93 -17.44
CA GLN A 181 -9.44 -9.77 -16.96
C GLN A 181 -9.77 -10.81 -15.89
N LEU A 182 -9.37 -10.57 -14.65
CA LEU A 182 -9.58 -11.51 -13.53
C LEU A 182 -10.93 -11.32 -12.82
N GLY A 183 -11.69 -10.28 -13.16
CA GLY A 183 -12.87 -9.89 -12.39
C GLY A 183 -12.50 -9.20 -11.07
N PRO A 184 -13.44 -9.15 -10.09
CA PRO A 184 -13.18 -8.52 -8.82
C PRO A 184 -12.08 -9.23 -8.04
N ILE A 185 -11.20 -8.44 -7.40
CA ILE A 185 -10.11 -8.91 -6.54
C ILE A 185 -10.18 -8.22 -5.17
N THR A 186 -9.50 -8.79 -4.18
CA THR A 186 -9.36 -8.21 -2.83
C THR A 186 -7.90 -8.00 -2.43
N HIS A 187 -6.97 -8.70 -3.07
CA HIS A 187 -5.56 -8.63 -2.75
C HIS A 187 -4.72 -8.65 -4.01
N VAL A 188 -3.56 -8.00 -3.92
CA VAL A 188 -2.50 -8.06 -4.94
C VAL A 188 -1.16 -8.39 -4.30
N ARG A 189 -0.33 -9.08 -5.09
CA ARG A 189 1.11 -9.22 -4.85
C ARG A 189 1.84 -8.40 -5.91
N PHE A 190 2.51 -7.35 -5.48
CA PHE A 190 3.35 -6.51 -6.31
C PHE A 190 4.79 -7.01 -6.24
N ASN A 191 5.34 -7.39 -7.37
CA ASN A 191 6.72 -7.89 -7.51
C ASN A 191 7.55 -6.83 -8.21
N ILE A 192 8.78 -6.62 -7.75
CA ILE A 192 9.80 -5.79 -8.39
C ILE A 192 11.05 -6.63 -8.65
N PHE A 193 11.73 -6.39 -9.75
CA PHE A 193 12.86 -7.22 -10.20
C PHE A 193 14.10 -6.37 -10.46
N PRO A 194 15.29 -6.79 -9.93
CA PRO A 194 15.44 -7.74 -8.83
C PRO A 194 15.07 -7.11 -7.48
N ASP A 195 15.32 -5.81 -7.33
CA ASP A 195 15.17 -4.96 -6.16
C ASP A 195 14.98 -3.51 -6.58
N GLY A 196 14.86 -2.59 -5.65
CA GLY A 196 14.88 -1.16 -5.92
C GLY A 196 13.83 -0.37 -5.17
N GLY A 197 13.54 0.82 -5.67
CA GLY A 197 12.60 1.74 -5.05
C GLY A 197 11.42 2.09 -5.95
N VAL A 198 10.24 2.14 -5.34
CA VAL A 198 8.97 2.59 -5.94
C VAL A 198 8.33 3.62 -5.02
N SER A 199 8.00 4.77 -5.57
CA SER A 199 7.41 5.87 -4.82
C SER A 199 5.94 5.62 -4.51
N ARG A 200 5.14 5.26 -5.53
CA ARG A 200 3.70 5.01 -5.41
C ARG A 200 3.25 3.86 -6.30
N LEU A 201 2.20 3.19 -5.86
CA LEU A 201 1.43 2.23 -6.65
C LEU A 201 -0.03 2.67 -6.62
N ARG A 202 -0.73 2.59 -7.76
CA ARG A 202 -2.16 2.87 -7.87
C ARG A 202 -2.84 1.75 -8.64
N LEU A 203 -3.97 1.30 -8.14
CA LEU A 203 -4.84 0.36 -8.81
C LEU A 203 -6.21 1.03 -9.03
N TRP A 204 -6.34 1.68 -10.17
CA TRP A 204 -7.58 2.32 -10.56
C TRP A 204 -8.57 1.29 -11.09
N GLY A 205 -9.76 1.29 -10.52
CA GLY A 205 -10.77 0.30 -10.88
C GLY A 205 -12.16 0.64 -10.39
N LYS A 206 -13.09 -0.25 -10.68
CA LYS A 206 -14.48 -0.16 -10.26
C LYS A 206 -14.72 -0.99 -9.01
N ALA A 207 -15.30 -0.37 -8.00
CA ALA A 207 -15.69 -1.07 -6.79
C ALA A 207 -16.71 -2.17 -7.09
N ARG A 208 -16.57 -3.32 -6.42
CA ARG A 208 -17.62 -4.33 -6.41
C ARG A 208 -18.76 -3.82 -5.52
N ALA A 209 -19.97 -3.78 -6.10
CA ALA A 209 -21.20 -3.53 -5.37
C ALA A 209 -21.50 -4.66 -4.36
#